data_db3c29da8779f35ea6675cab12da9ffa
#
_entry.id   db3c29da8779f35ea6675cab12da9ffa
#
_cell.length_a   1.000
_cell.length_b   1.000
_cell.length_c   1.000
_cell.angle_alpha   90.00
_cell.angle_beta   90.00
_cell.angle_gamma   90.00
#
_symmetry.space_group_name_H-M   'P 1'
#
loop_
_entity.id
_entity.type
_entity.pdbx_description
1 polymer ?
#
loop_
_entity_poly.entity_id
_entity_poly.type
_entity_poly.pdbx_seq_one_letter_code
_entity_poly.pdbx_strand_id
1 'polypeptide(L)'
;MTEQNGMNNLTLDGVEVSFTPGETIYEVASRHAGDIPTLCYDKRLDPFGGCRMCVVEVEGIRNPVASCTTPATAGMEVRTSTEAIEEHRKILLELVASENRELDVDPLRGYASQELAQLVDRYEARTGRFEGAHSGCSRTDDENPFILRDYDLCISCYRCVRVCAEQEGDHAINILNRGFETRISTEFDGSLKDSDCTFCGQCVQTCPTGALGDRKAMRYEGEPGEIEKTRTICPYCGVGCSVDMMTRDDRIVGVQPAMDGPANLGALCVKGQFAYDFVQHPDRLSTPLVRGEDGELHEATWDEALDRAAAGLSLIHI
;
A
#
# COMPACT_ATOMS: atom_id res chain seq x y z
N MET A 1 7.95 -39.57 20.49
CA MET A 1 8.55 -38.28 20.87
C MET A 1 7.40 -37.32 20.95
N THR A 2 6.93 -37.03 22.12
CA THR A 2 5.83 -36.09 22.39
C THR A 2 6.38 -34.68 22.19
N GLU A 3 5.98 -34.03 21.11
CA GLU A 3 6.15 -32.57 20.96
C GLU A 3 5.45 -31.90 22.13
N GLN A 4 6.25 -31.41 23.08
CA GLN A 4 5.79 -30.44 24.05
C GLN A 4 5.51 -29.14 23.26
N ASN A 5 4.23 -28.93 22.94
CA ASN A 5 3.70 -27.66 22.47
C ASN A 5 3.71 -26.69 23.67
N GLY A 6 4.93 -26.31 24.11
CA GLY A 6 5.12 -25.28 25.12
C GLY A 6 4.76 -23.94 24.51
N MET A 7 3.61 -23.37 24.86
CA MET A 7 3.35 -21.98 24.57
C MET A 7 4.46 -21.16 25.22
N ASN A 8 5.27 -20.47 24.39
CA ASN A 8 6.26 -19.55 24.89
C ASN A 8 5.55 -18.25 25.29
N ASN A 9 5.81 -17.77 26.47
CA ASN A 9 5.20 -16.54 26.99
C ASN A 9 6.27 -15.46 27.15
N LEU A 10 5.89 -14.23 26.91
CA LEU A 10 6.63 -13.03 27.26
C LEU A 10 5.68 -12.05 27.97
N THR A 11 6.23 -11.07 28.68
CA THR A 11 5.45 -9.99 29.29
C THR A 11 5.50 -8.77 28.39
N LEU A 12 4.33 -8.29 27.96
CA LEU A 12 4.17 -7.11 27.11
C LEU A 12 3.37 -6.05 27.90
N ASP A 13 4.01 -4.93 28.23
CA ASP A 13 3.42 -3.84 29.01
C ASP A 13 2.77 -4.33 30.32
N GLY A 14 3.40 -5.32 30.99
CA GLY A 14 2.92 -5.91 32.23
C GLY A 14 1.88 -7.03 32.08
N VAL A 15 1.51 -7.41 30.84
CA VAL A 15 0.57 -8.50 30.53
C VAL A 15 1.33 -9.69 29.98
N GLU A 16 1.10 -10.88 30.53
CA GLU A 16 1.65 -12.11 29.98
C GLU A 16 0.91 -12.51 28.70
N VAL A 17 1.66 -12.67 27.59
CA VAL A 17 1.14 -13.01 26.28
C VAL A 17 1.90 -14.18 25.67
N SER A 18 1.17 -15.03 24.94
CA SER A 18 1.76 -16.17 24.26
C SER A 18 2.24 -15.82 22.86
N PHE A 19 3.28 -16.48 22.40
CA PHE A 19 3.80 -16.34 21.04
C PHE A 19 4.26 -17.67 20.45
N THR A 20 4.33 -17.69 19.11
CA THR A 20 4.84 -18.83 18.35
C THR A 20 6.34 -18.66 18.09
N PRO A 21 7.18 -19.70 18.21
CA PRO A 21 8.59 -19.62 17.87
C PRO A 21 8.82 -19.06 16.46
N GLY A 22 9.70 -18.06 16.35
CA GLY A 22 10.01 -17.37 15.09
C GLY A 22 9.29 -16.04 14.91
N GLU A 23 8.26 -15.74 15.71
CA GLU A 23 7.62 -14.43 15.68
C GLU A 23 8.56 -13.34 16.24
N THR A 24 8.44 -12.16 15.68
CA THR A 24 9.08 -10.94 16.17
C THR A 24 8.29 -10.32 17.33
N ILE A 25 8.93 -9.49 18.15
CA ILE A 25 8.22 -8.71 19.20
C ILE A 25 7.09 -7.88 18.57
N TYR A 26 7.28 -7.33 17.37
CA TYR A 26 6.27 -6.54 16.67
C TYR A 26 5.02 -7.37 16.33
N GLU A 27 5.19 -8.57 15.79
CA GLU A 27 4.09 -9.47 15.43
C GLU A 27 3.28 -9.88 16.67
N VAL A 28 3.97 -10.18 17.78
CA VAL A 28 3.31 -10.48 19.06
C VAL A 28 2.55 -9.25 19.56
N ALA A 29 3.17 -8.08 19.59
CA ALA A 29 2.56 -6.85 20.06
C ALA A 29 1.34 -6.45 19.20
N SER A 30 1.40 -6.61 17.88
CA SER A 30 0.30 -6.30 16.96
C SER A 30 -1.00 -7.06 17.27
N ARG A 31 -0.89 -8.24 17.91
CA ARG A 31 -2.07 -9.02 18.34
C ARG A 31 -2.59 -8.66 19.73
N HIS A 32 -1.77 -8.08 20.59
CA HIS A 32 -2.09 -7.97 22.01
C HIS A 32 -2.08 -6.56 22.59
N ALA A 33 -1.13 -5.72 22.22
CA ALA A 33 -0.93 -4.43 22.87
C ALA A 33 -1.19 -3.22 21.98
N GLY A 34 -1.64 -3.44 20.75
CA GLY A 34 -1.94 -2.33 19.87
C GLY A 34 -0.72 -1.78 19.15
N ASP A 35 -0.72 -0.53 18.91
CA ASP A 35 -0.19 0.20 17.79
C ASP A 35 1.27 0.65 18.00
N ILE A 36 2.23 -0.24 17.72
CA ILE A 36 3.64 0.15 17.59
C ILE A 36 3.82 0.79 16.20
N PRO A 37 4.25 2.07 16.10
CA PRO A 37 4.38 2.75 14.82
C PRO A 37 5.51 2.17 13.97
N THR A 38 5.30 2.18 12.65
CA THR A 38 6.31 1.75 11.67
C THR A 38 6.26 2.65 10.44
N LEU A 39 7.38 2.75 9.69
CA LEU A 39 7.43 3.39 8.37
C LEU A 39 8.09 2.49 7.31
N CYS A 40 8.97 1.58 7.71
CA CYS A 40 9.63 0.67 6.77
C CYS A 40 9.10 -0.77 6.82
N TYR A 41 8.17 -1.08 7.72
CA TYR A 41 7.56 -2.41 7.83
C TYR A 41 6.32 -2.52 6.92
N ASP A 42 6.20 -3.63 6.24
CA ASP A 42 4.99 -4.08 5.56
C ASP A 42 4.87 -5.58 5.86
N LYS A 43 3.69 -6.03 6.31
CA LYS A 43 3.45 -7.43 6.73
C LYS A 43 3.71 -8.48 5.65
N ARG A 44 3.81 -8.04 4.39
CA ARG A 44 4.05 -8.90 3.22
C ARG A 44 5.54 -9.07 2.92
N LEU A 45 6.41 -8.31 3.59
CA LEU A 45 7.85 -8.23 3.32
C LEU A 45 8.66 -8.73 4.51
N ASP A 46 9.85 -9.22 4.25
CA ASP A 46 10.79 -9.58 5.30
C ASP A 46 11.09 -8.37 6.21
N PRO A 47 11.27 -8.56 7.53
CA PRO A 47 11.57 -7.47 8.44
C PRO A 47 12.85 -6.72 8.06
N PHE A 48 12.81 -5.37 8.02
CA PHE A 48 13.95 -4.55 7.57
C PHE A 48 14.64 -3.77 8.70
N GLY A 49 13.86 -3.20 9.64
CA GLY A 49 14.38 -2.49 10.82
C GLY A 49 15.08 -1.15 10.53
N GLY A 50 14.88 -0.55 9.35
CA GLY A 50 15.61 0.66 8.93
C GLY A 50 15.13 1.96 9.58
N CYS A 51 13.82 2.18 9.68
CA CYS A 51 13.25 3.46 10.15
C CYS A 51 13.34 3.68 11.66
N ARG A 52 13.50 2.63 12.45
CA ARG A 52 13.57 2.67 13.93
C ARG A 52 12.32 3.21 14.64
N MET A 53 11.22 3.42 13.95
CA MET A 53 9.97 3.84 14.60
C MET A 53 9.41 2.77 15.54
N CYS A 54 9.64 1.50 15.24
CA CYS A 54 9.15 0.36 16.02
C CYS A 54 9.99 0.00 17.26
N VAL A 55 10.88 0.87 17.70
CA VAL A 55 11.73 0.56 18.88
C VAL A 55 10.89 0.39 20.14
N VAL A 56 11.33 -0.56 20.97
CA VAL A 56 10.74 -0.91 22.28
C VAL A 56 11.85 -1.12 23.29
N GLU A 57 11.52 -0.99 24.56
CA GLU A 57 12.44 -1.37 25.65
C GLU A 57 12.25 -2.84 26.01
N VAL A 58 13.37 -3.52 26.26
CA VAL A 58 13.39 -4.91 26.75
C VAL A 58 14.20 -4.94 28.02
N GLU A 59 13.65 -5.50 29.09
CA GLU A 59 14.33 -5.61 30.40
C GLU A 59 15.67 -6.31 30.25
N GLY A 60 16.71 -5.74 30.86
CA GLY A 60 18.09 -6.23 30.74
C GLY A 60 18.84 -5.82 29.47
N ILE A 61 18.21 -5.18 28.49
CA ILE A 61 18.85 -4.63 27.30
C ILE A 61 18.97 -3.11 27.43
N ARG A 62 20.20 -2.59 27.37
CA ARG A 62 20.50 -1.18 27.60
C ARG A 62 19.84 -0.22 26.60
N ASN A 63 19.83 -0.60 25.33
CA ASN A 63 19.33 0.27 24.25
C ASN A 63 18.00 -0.26 23.69
N PRO A 64 17.07 0.62 23.29
CA PRO A 64 15.86 0.18 22.61
C PRO A 64 16.16 -0.67 21.37
N VAL A 65 15.37 -1.73 21.19
CA VAL A 65 15.49 -2.67 20.07
C VAL A 65 14.38 -2.47 19.05
N ALA A 66 14.67 -2.72 17.78
CA ALA A 66 13.67 -2.66 16.73
C ALA A 66 12.74 -3.91 16.82
N SER A 67 11.54 -3.73 17.31
CA SER A 67 10.59 -4.84 17.55
C SER A 67 10.28 -5.65 16.28
N CYS A 68 10.27 -5.02 15.09
CA CYS A 68 9.98 -5.69 13.83
C CYS A 68 11.06 -6.68 13.37
N THR A 69 12.29 -6.60 13.93
CA THR A 69 13.42 -7.49 13.58
C THR A 69 13.92 -8.31 14.76
N THR A 70 13.45 -8.03 15.96
CA THR A 70 13.90 -8.74 17.17
C THR A 70 12.98 -9.93 17.43
N PRO A 71 13.50 -11.17 17.41
CA PRO A 71 12.71 -12.35 17.73
C PRO A 71 12.18 -12.32 19.15
N ALA A 72 10.93 -12.70 19.34
CA ALA A 72 10.34 -12.91 20.65
C ALA A 72 11.00 -14.11 21.34
N THR A 73 11.32 -13.97 22.61
CA THR A 73 11.95 -15.02 23.43
C THR A 73 11.19 -15.19 24.74
N ALA A 74 11.07 -16.42 25.20
CA ALA A 74 10.37 -16.74 26.43
C ALA A 74 10.98 -16.01 27.66
N GLY A 75 10.11 -15.42 28.46
CA GLY A 75 10.50 -14.68 29.66
C GLY A 75 10.99 -13.23 29.38
N MET A 76 10.93 -12.74 28.14
CA MET A 76 11.19 -11.30 27.88
C MET A 76 10.14 -10.44 28.60
N GLU A 77 10.60 -9.32 29.14
CA GLU A 77 9.75 -8.22 29.57
C GLU A 77 9.91 -7.04 28.62
N VAL A 78 8.85 -6.74 27.88
CA VAL A 78 8.85 -5.72 26.83
C VAL A 78 7.93 -4.58 27.22
N ARG A 79 8.41 -3.33 27.07
CA ARG A 79 7.61 -2.11 27.19
C ARG A 79 7.53 -1.43 25.84
N THR A 80 6.30 -1.33 25.32
CA THR A 80 6.08 -0.77 23.97
C THR A 80 6.01 0.74 23.96
N SER A 81 5.66 1.35 25.10
CA SER A 81 5.53 2.80 25.25
C SER A 81 6.03 3.21 26.64
N THR A 82 7.10 3.99 26.67
CA THR A 82 7.64 4.70 27.82
C THR A 82 7.88 6.15 27.43
N GLU A 83 8.01 7.06 28.38
CA GLU A 83 8.30 8.47 28.09
C GLU A 83 9.55 8.60 27.17
N ALA A 84 10.58 7.80 27.43
CA ALA A 84 11.81 7.79 26.62
C ALA A 84 11.56 7.28 25.18
N ILE A 85 10.75 6.23 25.02
CA ILE A 85 10.40 5.70 23.69
C ILE A 85 9.55 6.69 22.91
N GLU A 86 8.57 7.33 23.55
CA GLU A 86 7.69 8.31 22.88
C GLU A 86 8.49 9.55 22.43
N GLU A 87 9.38 10.07 23.26
CA GLU A 87 10.28 11.17 22.88
C GLU A 87 11.25 10.75 21.75
N HIS A 88 11.78 9.53 21.81
CA HIS A 88 12.63 8.98 20.76
C HIS A 88 11.89 8.94 19.39
N ARG A 89 10.66 8.43 19.37
CA ARG A 89 9.81 8.37 18.16
C ARG A 89 9.51 9.76 17.63
N LYS A 90 9.18 10.70 18.52
CA LYS A 90 8.93 12.10 18.16
C LYS A 90 10.13 12.74 17.47
N ILE A 91 11.34 12.59 18.05
CA ILE A 91 12.57 13.14 17.47
C ILE A 91 12.86 12.50 16.10
N LEU A 92 12.66 11.19 15.95
CA LEU A 92 12.82 10.51 14.66
C LEU A 92 11.85 11.05 13.60
N LEU A 93 10.60 11.30 13.98
CA LEU A 93 9.62 11.89 13.05
C LEU A 93 9.99 13.32 12.67
N GLU A 94 10.45 14.13 13.62
CA GLU A 94 10.93 15.47 13.35
C GLU A 94 12.13 15.48 12.38
N LEU A 95 13.04 14.51 12.50
CA LEU A 95 14.16 14.34 11.57
C LEU A 95 13.68 13.89 10.18
N VAL A 96 12.82 12.88 10.10
CA VAL A 96 12.28 12.39 8.83
C VAL A 96 11.45 13.47 8.14
N ALA A 97 10.60 14.18 8.89
CA ALA A 97 9.76 15.25 8.36
C ALA A 97 10.59 16.46 7.89
N SER A 98 11.80 16.69 8.42
CA SER A 98 12.66 17.78 7.97
C SER A 98 13.17 17.61 6.55
N GLU A 99 13.23 16.37 6.04
CA GLU A 99 13.63 16.06 4.67
C GLU A 99 12.45 15.97 3.70
N ASN A 100 11.23 15.89 4.22
CA ASN A 100 10.00 15.77 3.42
C ASN A 100 9.36 17.15 3.23
N ARG A 101 9.09 17.53 1.97
CA ARG A 101 8.57 18.88 1.66
C ARG A 101 7.09 19.03 1.90
N GLU A 102 6.33 17.96 1.82
CA GLU A 102 4.87 17.99 1.90
C GLU A 102 4.36 16.76 2.64
N LEU A 103 3.69 17.00 3.75
CA LEU A 103 3.09 15.92 4.56
C LEU A 103 1.63 15.66 4.20
N ASP A 104 0.90 16.72 3.82
CA ASP A 104 -0.52 16.62 3.45
C ASP A 104 -0.66 16.27 1.96
N VAL A 105 -0.41 15.01 1.65
CA VAL A 105 -0.55 14.47 0.30
C VAL A 105 -1.97 13.92 0.07
N ASP A 106 -2.44 13.93 -1.17
CA ASP A 106 -3.75 13.39 -1.53
C ASP A 106 -3.85 11.89 -1.17
N PRO A 107 -4.87 11.45 -0.41
CA PRO A 107 -5.08 10.02 -0.09
C PRO A 107 -5.28 9.12 -1.34
N LEU A 108 -5.61 9.70 -2.48
CA LEU A 108 -5.69 8.97 -3.75
C LEU A 108 -4.32 8.54 -4.30
N ARG A 109 -3.21 9.06 -3.77
CA ARG A 109 -1.86 8.63 -4.17
C ARG A 109 -1.63 7.14 -3.96
N GLY A 110 -2.12 6.56 -2.86
CA GLY A 110 -1.97 5.14 -2.58
C GLY A 110 -2.52 4.75 -1.21
N TYR A 111 -2.61 3.45 -0.95
CA TYR A 111 -3.17 2.93 0.30
C TYR A 111 -2.44 3.45 1.55
N ALA A 112 -1.12 3.43 1.53
CA ALA A 112 -0.27 3.82 2.66
C ALA A 112 0.16 5.31 2.65
N SER A 113 -0.25 6.10 1.65
CA SER A 113 0.31 7.43 1.37
C SER A 113 0.24 8.44 2.51
N GLN A 114 -0.65 8.23 3.48
CA GLN A 114 -0.86 9.09 4.65
C GLN A 114 -0.13 8.64 5.91
N GLU A 115 0.60 7.52 5.92
CA GLU A 115 1.18 6.95 7.14
C GLU A 115 2.16 7.91 7.84
N LEU A 116 3.02 8.61 7.08
CA LEU A 116 3.93 9.60 7.67
C LEU A 116 3.18 10.77 8.29
N ALA A 117 2.22 11.35 7.57
CA ALA A 117 1.42 12.48 8.04
C ALA A 117 0.66 12.12 9.34
N GLN A 118 0.03 10.95 9.37
CA GLN A 118 -0.70 10.46 10.54
C GLN A 118 0.22 10.28 11.76
N LEU A 119 1.46 9.81 11.55
CA LEU A 119 2.41 9.67 12.64
C LEU A 119 2.93 11.03 13.12
N VAL A 120 3.19 11.97 12.21
CA VAL A 120 3.60 13.35 12.58
C VAL A 120 2.53 14.02 13.42
N ASP A 121 1.26 13.89 13.05
CA ASP A 121 0.12 14.41 13.79
C ASP A 121 -0.03 13.72 15.15
N ARG A 122 -0.04 12.39 15.17
CA ARG A 122 -0.15 11.58 16.39
C ARG A 122 0.88 11.93 17.47
N TYR A 123 2.13 12.17 17.04
CA TYR A 123 3.25 12.47 17.95
C TYR A 123 3.44 13.99 18.16
N GLU A 124 2.59 14.82 17.56
CA GLU A 124 2.75 16.28 17.58
C GLU A 124 4.18 16.70 17.23
N ALA A 125 4.75 16.07 16.20
CA ALA A 125 6.13 16.27 15.80
C ALA A 125 6.29 17.63 15.09
N ARG A 126 7.30 18.41 15.47
CA ARG A 126 7.55 19.75 14.94
C ARG A 126 8.37 19.66 13.64
N THR A 127 7.73 19.90 12.50
CA THR A 127 8.36 19.79 11.17
C THR A 127 9.47 20.80 10.91
N GLY A 128 9.52 21.90 11.65
CA GLY A 128 10.52 22.96 11.50
C GLY A 128 11.65 22.95 12.53
N ARG A 129 11.81 21.88 13.32
CA ARG A 129 12.87 21.82 14.36
C ARG A 129 14.27 21.64 13.79
N PHE A 130 14.38 20.87 12.71
CA PHE A 130 15.66 20.59 12.05
C PHE A 130 15.66 21.19 10.64
N GLU A 131 16.80 21.73 10.23
CA GLU A 131 17.01 22.09 8.83
C GLU A 131 17.40 20.82 8.08
N GLY A 132 16.46 20.23 7.37
CA GLY A 132 16.67 19.02 6.57
C GLY A 132 17.50 19.33 5.33
N ALA A 133 18.36 18.40 4.94
CA ALA A 133 19.02 18.45 3.65
C ALA A 133 18.13 17.72 2.62
N HIS A 134 17.72 18.44 1.58
CA HIS A 134 17.05 17.80 0.45
C HIS A 134 18.09 17.17 -0.48
N SER A 135 17.86 15.92 -0.86
CA SER A 135 18.75 15.17 -1.74
C SER A 135 18.83 15.72 -3.17
N GLY A 136 18.06 16.77 -3.50
CA GLY A 136 17.96 17.30 -4.86
C GLY A 136 17.36 16.32 -5.85
N CYS A 137 16.79 15.23 -5.38
CA CYS A 137 16.08 14.26 -6.19
C CYS A 137 14.73 14.80 -6.58
N SER A 138 14.72 15.64 -7.61
CA SER A 138 13.52 16.20 -8.18
C SER A 138 12.59 15.12 -8.72
N ARG A 139 11.33 15.50 -8.88
CA ARG A 139 10.30 14.73 -9.57
C ARG A 139 10.83 14.12 -10.87
N THR A 140 10.78 12.80 -10.98
CA THR A 140 11.11 12.12 -12.23
C THR A 140 9.85 12.12 -13.10
N ASP A 141 9.83 12.99 -14.10
CA ASP A 141 8.77 13.00 -15.09
C ASP A 141 9.10 11.94 -16.15
N ASP A 142 8.52 10.78 -16.01
CA ASP A 142 8.51 9.79 -17.05
C ASP A 142 7.10 9.71 -17.69
N GLU A 143 7.04 9.40 -18.97
CA GLU A 143 5.82 9.40 -19.76
C GLU A 143 4.86 8.24 -19.41
N ASN A 144 5.11 7.44 -18.36
CA ASN A 144 4.23 6.34 -18.01
C ASN A 144 2.87 6.85 -17.53
N PRO A 145 1.75 6.20 -17.90
CA PRO A 145 0.41 6.67 -17.59
C PRO A 145 -0.08 6.35 -16.17
N PHE A 146 0.65 5.51 -15.41
CA PHE A 146 0.14 4.87 -14.20
C PHE A 146 0.78 5.36 -12.91
N ILE A 147 2.11 5.51 -12.87
CA ILE A 147 2.85 5.73 -11.64
C ILE A 147 3.51 7.10 -11.66
N LEU A 148 3.17 7.94 -10.70
CA LEU A 148 3.89 9.17 -10.41
C LEU A 148 5.10 8.86 -9.54
N ARG A 149 6.26 9.44 -9.85
CA ARG A 149 7.47 9.39 -9.02
C ARG A 149 7.80 10.82 -8.55
N ASP A 150 7.67 11.06 -7.26
CA ASP A 150 7.94 12.35 -6.61
C ASP A 150 8.88 12.12 -5.42
N TYR A 151 10.16 12.14 -5.70
CA TYR A 151 11.16 11.80 -4.69
C TYR A 151 11.43 12.91 -3.67
N ASP A 152 10.85 14.09 -3.84
CA ASP A 152 10.83 15.12 -2.79
C ASP A 152 10.05 14.68 -1.55
N LEU A 153 9.18 13.67 -1.71
CA LEU A 153 8.43 13.02 -0.63
C LEU A 153 9.07 11.73 -0.11
N CYS A 154 10.19 11.29 -0.70
CA CYS A 154 10.79 10.00 -0.38
C CYS A 154 11.58 10.06 0.94
N ILE A 155 11.27 9.15 1.86
CA ILE A 155 11.97 8.98 3.14
C ILE A 155 12.93 7.78 3.15
N SER A 156 13.27 7.23 1.99
CA SER A 156 14.20 6.10 1.84
C SER A 156 13.84 4.88 2.72
N CYS A 157 12.55 4.58 2.86
CA CYS A 157 12.08 3.42 3.65
C CYS A 157 12.24 2.08 2.91
N TYR A 158 12.46 2.11 1.61
CA TYR A 158 12.69 0.99 0.70
C TYR A 158 11.54 -0.04 0.59
N ARG A 159 10.36 0.23 1.11
CA ARG A 159 9.20 -0.67 0.92
C ARG A 159 8.95 -0.95 -0.57
N CYS A 160 9.01 0.08 -1.42
CA CYS A 160 8.75 -0.04 -2.86
C CYS A 160 9.76 -0.93 -3.57
N VAL A 161 11.05 -0.83 -3.25
CA VAL A 161 12.10 -1.70 -3.80
C VAL A 161 11.86 -3.14 -3.37
N ARG A 162 11.58 -3.32 -2.08
CA ARG A 162 11.38 -4.64 -1.49
C ARG A 162 10.11 -5.33 -1.98
N VAL A 163 9.00 -4.63 -2.10
CA VAL A 163 7.77 -5.22 -2.65
C VAL A 163 7.94 -5.60 -4.12
N CYS A 164 8.69 -4.82 -4.90
CA CYS A 164 9.02 -5.14 -6.28
C CYS A 164 9.89 -6.39 -6.40
N ALA A 165 10.82 -6.59 -5.46
CA ALA A 165 11.71 -7.75 -5.44
C ALA A 165 11.08 -8.99 -4.79
N GLU A 166 10.47 -8.84 -3.59
CA GLU A 166 10.03 -9.96 -2.77
C GLU A 166 8.62 -10.48 -3.15
N GLN A 167 7.72 -9.61 -3.63
CA GLN A 167 6.34 -9.98 -3.97
C GLN A 167 6.12 -10.17 -5.48
N GLU A 168 6.64 -9.24 -6.30
CA GLU A 168 6.47 -9.33 -7.76
C GLU A 168 7.59 -10.13 -8.44
N GLY A 169 8.83 -10.04 -7.93
CA GLY A 169 9.99 -10.63 -8.58
C GLY A 169 10.49 -9.86 -9.79
N ASP A 170 9.94 -8.68 -10.06
CA ASP A 170 10.31 -7.86 -11.24
C ASP A 170 11.68 -7.21 -11.08
N HIS A 171 12.07 -6.81 -9.85
CA HIS A 171 13.30 -6.05 -9.57
C HIS A 171 13.47 -4.78 -10.41
N ALA A 172 12.37 -4.22 -10.93
CA ALA A 172 12.37 -3.11 -11.87
C ALA A 172 12.88 -1.78 -11.26
N ILE A 173 12.81 -1.65 -9.94
CA ILE A 173 13.33 -0.50 -9.20
C ILE A 173 14.29 -0.93 -8.12
N ASN A 174 15.33 -0.13 -7.90
CA ASN A 174 16.37 -0.40 -6.91
C ASN A 174 16.91 0.90 -6.32
N ILE A 175 17.81 0.79 -5.36
CA ILE A 175 18.47 1.93 -4.70
C ILE A 175 19.62 2.42 -5.58
N LEU A 176 19.57 3.69 -5.94
CA LEU A 176 20.65 4.37 -6.65
C LEU A 176 21.35 5.34 -5.69
N ASN A 177 22.67 5.43 -5.81
CA ASN A 177 23.55 6.26 -4.98
C ASN A 177 23.54 5.87 -3.48
N ARG A 178 24.03 6.77 -2.63
CA ARG A 178 24.14 6.58 -1.17
C ARG A 178 24.15 7.91 -0.44
N GLY A 179 23.89 7.87 0.87
CA GLY A 179 23.82 9.06 1.71
C GLY A 179 22.67 9.97 1.27
N PHE A 180 22.87 11.27 1.25
CA PHE A 180 21.84 12.24 0.85
C PHE A 180 21.45 12.18 -0.63
N GLU A 181 22.27 11.54 -1.48
CA GLU A 181 21.95 11.33 -2.89
C GLU A 181 21.18 10.05 -3.14
N THR A 182 20.83 9.30 -2.09
CA THR A 182 20.07 8.05 -2.21
C THR A 182 18.72 8.32 -2.79
N ARG A 183 18.38 7.60 -3.86
CA ARG A 183 17.04 7.62 -4.46
C ARG A 183 16.66 6.25 -4.99
N ILE A 184 15.38 6.10 -5.26
CA ILE A 184 14.85 4.90 -5.91
C ILE A 184 14.85 5.15 -7.41
N SER A 185 15.41 4.23 -8.17
CA SER A 185 15.46 4.35 -9.61
C SER A 185 15.34 3.00 -10.31
N THR A 186 15.11 3.06 -11.60
CA THR A 186 15.19 1.94 -12.52
C THR A 186 16.65 1.71 -12.93
N GLU A 187 16.88 0.66 -13.68
CA GLU A 187 18.17 0.38 -14.31
C GLU A 187 18.60 1.58 -15.16
N PHE A 188 19.88 1.97 -15.06
CA PHE A 188 20.48 3.13 -15.72
C PHE A 188 19.74 4.46 -15.52
N ASP A 189 18.95 4.57 -14.45
CA ASP A 189 18.16 5.77 -14.16
C ASP A 189 17.15 6.14 -15.26
N GLY A 190 16.65 5.12 -15.93
CA GLY A 190 15.70 5.23 -17.03
C GLY A 190 14.25 5.42 -16.61
N SER A 191 13.35 5.36 -17.59
CA SER A 191 11.91 5.38 -17.33
C SER A 191 11.40 4.03 -16.85
N LEU A 192 10.28 4.01 -16.11
CA LEU A 192 9.59 2.75 -15.76
C LEU A 192 9.14 1.99 -17.01
N LYS A 193 8.81 2.70 -18.07
CA LYS A 193 8.34 2.11 -19.32
C LYS A 193 9.44 1.30 -20.06
N ASP A 194 10.70 1.71 -19.88
CA ASP A 194 11.85 1.08 -20.52
C ASP A 194 12.56 0.07 -19.61
N SER A 195 11.94 -0.25 -18.45
CA SER A 195 12.42 -1.23 -17.48
C SER A 195 11.56 -2.50 -17.49
N ASP A 196 11.92 -3.50 -16.69
CA ASP A 196 11.14 -4.74 -16.51
C ASP A 196 9.85 -4.53 -15.68
N CYS A 197 9.41 -3.29 -15.47
CA CYS A 197 8.24 -2.96 -14.67
C CYS A 197 6.94 -3.47 -15.31
N THR A 198 6.21 -4.33 -14.60
CA THR A 198 4.89 -4.83 -15.01
C THR A 198 3.73 -3.88 -14.69
N PHE A 199 4.01 -2.71 -14.09
CA PHE A 199 3.02 -1.73 -13.64
C PHE A 199 1.97 -2.32 -12.67
N CYS A 200 2.35 -3.26 -11.83
CA CYS A 200 1.44 -3.87 -10.84
C CYS A 200 0.89 -2.87 -9.80
N GLY A 201 1.58 -1.74 -9.56
CA GLY A 201 1.16 -0.70 -8.62
C GLY A 201 1.45 -1.00 -7.16
N GLN A 202 2.07 -2.12 -6.80
CA GLN A 202 2.33 -2.45 -5.40
C GLN A 202 3.28 -1.46 -4.71
N CYS A 203 4.26 -0.93 -5.43
CA CYS A 203 5.15 0.13 -4.94
C CYS A 203 4.39 1.42 -4.58
N VAL A 204 3.30 1.73 -5.31
CA VAL A 204 2.39 2.85 -5.02
C VAL A 204 1.61 2.58 -3.74
N GLN A 205 1.06 1.38 -3.59
CA GLN A 205 0.19 1.04 -2.46
C GLN A 205 0.93 0.93 -1.13
N THR A 206 2.22 0.58 -1.15
CA THR A 206 3.04 0.46 0.07
C THR A 206 3.80 1.73 0.44
N CYS A 207 3.80 2.77 -0.39
CA CYS A 207 4.58 3.99 -0.14
C CYS A 207 3.99 4.82 1.02
N PRO A 208 4.69 5.00 2.16
CA PRO A 208 4.11 5.63 3.35
C PRO A 208 4.00 7.17 3.26
N THR A 209 4.50 7.76 2.17
CA THR A 209 4.52 9.20 1.93
C THR A 209 3.89 9.61 0.60
N GLY A 210 3.43 8.64 -0.21
CA GLY A 210 2.93 8.92 -1.55
C GLY A 210 4.00 9.42 -2.55
N ALA A 211 5.29 9.24 -2.25
CA ALA A 211 6.39 9.52 -3.19
C ALA A 211 6.22 8.75 -4.51
N LEU A 212 5.68 7.55 -4.42
CA LEU A 212 5.13 6.82 -5.56
C LEU A 212 3.61 6.91 -5.47
N GLY A 213 2.97 7.48 -6.47
CA GLY A 213 1.55 7.77 -6.47
C GLY A 213 0.80 7.21 -7.68
N ASP A 214 -0.50 6.97 -7.51
CA ASP A 214 -1.40 6.62 -8.61
C ASP A 214 -1.67 7.88 -9.45
N ARG A 215 -0.99 7.97 -10.59
CA ARG A 215 -1.09 9.11 -11.51
C ARG A 215 -2.52 9.28 -12.06
N LYS A 216 -3.24 8.19 -12.19
CA LYS A 216 -4.57 8.16 -12.76
C LYS A 216 -5.62 8.67 -11.77
N ALA A 217 -5.55 8.19 -10.54
CA ALA A 217 -6.38 8.69 -9.45
C ALA A 217 -6.17 10.19 -9.18
N MET A 218 -4.93 10.65 -9.29
CA MET A 218 -4.59 12.07 -9.10
C MET A 218 -5.02 13.01 -10.24
N ARG A 219 -5.47 12.49 -11.39
CA ARG A 219 -6.04 13.30 -12.47
C ARG A 219 -7.48 13.71 -12.24
N TYR A 220 -8.09 13.26 -11.17
CA TYR A 220 -9.46 13.62 -10.84
C TYR A 220 -9.53 15.11 -10.49
N GLU A 221 -10.12 15.90 -11.38
CA GLU A 221 -10.37 17.34 -11.23
C GLU A 221 -11.75 17.52 -10.56
N GLY A 222 -11.86 17.28 -9.27
CA GLY A 222 -13.07 17.48 -8.48
C GLY A 222 -12.77 18.27 -7.22
N GLU A 223 -13.79 18.95 -6.68
CA GLU A 223 -13.67 19.54 -5.34
C GLU A 223 -13.29 18.44 -4.34
N PRO A 224 -12.50 18.76 -3.30
CA PRO A 224 -12.19 17.82 -2.24
C PRO A 224 -13.48 17.34 -1.57
N GLY A 225 -13.95 16.16 -1.94
CA GLY A 225 -15.12 15.52 -1.35
C GLY A 225 -14.70 14.26 -0.59
N GLU A 226 -15.60 13.71 0.19
CA GLU A 226 -15.37 12.47 0.91
C GLU A 226 -15.17 11.32 -0.10
N ILE A 227 -14.17 10.48 0.15
CA ILE A 227 -13.91 9.28 -0.64
C ILE A 227 -14.67 8.12 0.01
N GLU A 228 -15.62 7.58 -0.71
CA GLU A 228 -16.28 6.35 -0.30
C GLU A 228 -15.50 5.14 -0.80
N LYS A 229 -15.39 4.11 0.07
CA LYS A 229 -14.72 2.84 -0.27
C LYS A 229 -15.73 1.71 -0.28
N THR A 230 -15.88 1.07 -1.41
CA THR A 230 -16.76 -0.10 -1.57
C THR A 230 -15.94 -1.34 -1.91
N ARG A 231 -16.01 -2.38 -1.05
CA ARG A 231 -15.39 -3.67 -1.29
C ARG A 231 -16.09 -4.39 -2.43
N THR A 232 -15.32 -4.83 -3.43
CA THR A 232 -15.80 -5.61 -4.56
C THR A 232 -14.76 -6.60 -5.08
N ILE A 233 -15.06 -7.30 -6.14
CA ILE A 233 -14.17 -8.26 -6.80
C ILE A 233 -13.74 -7.67 -8.15
N CYS A 234 -12.45 -7.81 -8.45
CA CYS A 234 -11.87 -7.43 -9.74
C CYS A 234 -12.57 -8.20 -10.89
N PRO A 235 -13.04 -7.52 -11.95
CA PRO A 235 -13.85 -8.16 -12.99
C PRO A 235 -13.03 -8.84 -14.10
N TYR A 236 -11.68 -8.81 -14.04
CA TYR A 236 -10.87 -9.18 -15.20
C TYR A 236 -10.59 -10.67 -15.36
N CYS A 237 -10.27 -11.38 -14.29
CA CYS A 237 -9.91 -12.79 -14.41
C CYS A 237 -10.42 -13.64 -13.24
N GLY A 238 -10.25 -14.96 -13.35
CA GLY A 238 -10.74 -15.93 -12.38
C GLY A 238 -9.98 -15.99 -11.05
N VAL A 239 -8.94 -15.18 -10.85
CA VAL A 239 -8.24 -15.09 -9.54
C VAL A 239 -9.18 -14.57 -8.46
N GLY A 240 -10.11 -13.64 -8.82
CA GLY A 240 -11.10 -13.13 -7.87
C GLY A 240 -10.49 -12.18 -6.83
N CYS A 241 -9.52 -11.37 -7.22
CA CYS A 241 -8.90 -10.38 -6.35
C CYS A 241 -9.93 -9.45 -5.71
N SER A 242 -9.89 -9.32 -4.38
CA SER A 242 -10.70 -8.34 -3.66
C SER A 242 -10.07 -6.96 -3.78
N VAL A 243 -10.88 -5.98 -4.13
CA VAL A 243 -10.47 -4.58 -4.30
C VAL A 243 -11.40 -3.66 -3.52
N ASP A 244 -10.86 -2.56 -3.05
CA ASP A 244 -11.62 -1.44 -2.51
C ASP A 244 -11.71 -0.37 -3.60
N MET A 245 -12.88 -0.28 -4.22
CA MET A 245 -13.20 0.73 -5.22
C MET A 245 -13.46 2.06 -4.51
N MET A 246 -12.73 3.08 -4.91
CA MET A 246 -12.86 4.42 -4.36
C MET A 246 -13.74 5.26 -5.26
N THR A 247 -14.80 5.83 -4.70
CA THR A 247 -15.73 6.69 -5.41
C THR A 247 -15.79 8.07 -4.77
N ARG A 248 -16.03 9.07 -5.60
CA ARG A 248 -16.33 10.46 -5.23
C ARG A 248 -17.34 10.99 -6.24
N ASP A 249 -18.45 11.58 -5.77
CA ASP A 249 -19.52 12.11 -6.62
C ASP A 249 -20.02 11.08 -7.65
N ASP A 250 -20.31 9.86 -7.22
CA ASP A 250 -20.74 8.72 -8.05
C ASP A 250 -19.76 8.31 -9.18
N ARG A 251 -18.50 8.75 -9.09
CA ARG A 251 -17.45 8.40 -10.04
C ARG A 251 -16.36 7.57 -9.37
N ILE A 252 -15.88 6.55 -10.07
CA ILE A 252 -14.70 5.80 -9.64
C ILE A 252 -13.48 6.69 -9.87
N VAL A 253 -12.79 7.04 -8.79
CA VAL A 253 -11.59 7.87 -8.80
C VAL A 253 -10.32 7.05 -8.59
N GLY A 254 -10.43 5.83 -8.10
CA GLY A 254 -9.29 4.95 -7.91
C GLY A 254 -9.69 3.55 -7.45
N VAL A 255 -8.71 2.67 -7.40
CA VAL A 255 -8.84 1.31 -6.86
C VAL A 255 -7.65 1.03 -5.95
N GLN A 256 -7.92 0.48 -4.77
CA GLN A 256 -6.89 0.00 -3.86
C GLN A 256 -7.03 -1.52 -3.64
N PRO A 257 -5.94 -2.24 -3.40
CA PRO A 257 -6.04 -3.65 -3.04
C PRO A 257 -6.68 -3.82 -1.67
N ALA A 258 -7.56 -4.80 -1.53
CA ALA A 258 -8.01 -5.22 -0.21
C ALA A 258 -6.88 -5.95 0.50
N MET A 259 -6.33 -5.35 1.57
CA MET A 259 -5.16 -5.87 2.29
C MET A 259 -5.43 -7.20 3.03
N ASP A 260 -6.70 -7.54 3.23
CA ASP A 260 -7.22 -8.76 3.83
C ASP A 260 -7.91 -9.69 2.81
N GLY A 261 -7.82 -9.35 1.52
CA GLY A 261 -8.42 -10.13 0.43
C GLY A 261 -7.83 -11.53 0.36
N PRO A 262 -8.65 -12.60 0.46
CA PRO A 262 -8.13 -13.98 0.60
C PRO A 262 -7.41 -14.49 -0.64
N ALA A 263 -7.72 -13.96 -1.82
CA ALA A 263 -7.12 -14.39 -3.08
C ALA A 263 -5.85 -13.61 -3.43
N ASN A 264 -5.77 -12.34 -3.05
CA ASN A 264 -4.71 -11.44 -3.50
C ASN A 264 -3.85 -10.84 -2.38
N LEU A 265 -4.22 -11.01 -1.11
CA LEU A 265 -3.43 -10.61 0.07
C LEU A 265 -2.80 -9.20 -0.03
N GLY A 266 -3.55 -8.25 -0.58
CA GLY A 266 -3.10 -6.88 -0.77
C GLY A 266 -2.26 -6.64 -2.03
N ALA A 267 -2.22 -7.56 -2.98
CA ALA A 267 -1.56 -7.40 -4.29
C ALA A 267 -2.58 -7.27 -5.43
N LEU A 268 -2.25 -6.51 -6.47
CA LEU A 268 -3.00 -6.41 -7.71
C LEU A 268 -2.04 -6.43 -8.90
N CYS A 269 -2.53 -6.83 -10.05
CA CYS A 269 -1.83 -6.61 -11.32
C CYS A 269 -2.24 -5.26 -11.93
N VAL A 270 -1.57 -4.85 -13.00
CA VAL A 270 -1.85 -3.58 -13.71
C VAL A 270 -3.34 -3.39 -14.05
N LYS A 271 -4.04 -4.45 -14.43
CA LYS A 271 -5.47 -4.36 -14.78
C LYS A 271 -6.32 -4.07 -13.55
N GLY A 272 -6.12 -4.81 -12.46
CA GLY A 272 -6.87 -4.61 -11.23
C GLY A 272 -6.62 -3.25 -10.60
N GLN A 273 -5.37 -2.76 -10.70
CA GLN A 273 -4.99 -1.49 -10.11
C GLN A 273 -5.45 -0.28 -10.93
N PHE A 274 -5.26 -0.31 -12.25
CA PHE A 274 -5.38 0.91 -13.07
C PHE A 274 -6.46 0.87 -14.15
N ALA A 275 -7.03 -0.30 -14.48
CA ALA A 275 -7.90 -0.42 -15.65
C ALA A 275 -9.41 -0.34 -15.31
N TYR A 276 -9.82 0.63 -14.50
CA TYR A 276 -11.21 0.84 -14.10
C TYR A 276 -12.00 1.80 -15.01
N ASP A 277 -11.36 2.44 -16.01
CA ASP A 277 -12.00 3.44 -16.89
C ASP A 277 -13.20 2.91 -17.65
N PHE A 278 -13.18 1.62 -18.00
CA PHE A 278 -14.26 1.01 -18.79
C PHE A 278 -15.65 1.15 -18.13
N VAL A 279 -15.70 1.32 -16.81
CA VAL A 279 -16.95 1.46 -16.07
C VAL A 279 -17.68 2.75 -16.43
N GLN A 280 -16.92 3.83 -16.67
CA GLN A 280 -17.44 5.17 -16.92
C GLN A 280 -17.06 5.70 -18.32
N HIS A 281 -16.57 4.81 -19.20
CA HIS A 281 -16.18 5.22 -20.55
C HIS A 281 -17.39 5.65 -21.36
N PRO A 282 -17.33 6.75 -22.14
CA PRO A 282 -18.46 7.21 -22.97
C PRO A 282 -18.97 6.17 -23.95
N ASP A 283 -18.09 5.29 -24.46
CA ASP A 283 -18.47 4.23 -25.41
C ASP A 283 -19.06 2.99 -24.72
N ARG A 284 -19.17 3.00 -23.38
CA ARG A 284 -19.81 1.87 -22.68
C ARG A 284 -21.28 1.82 -22.99
N LEU A 285 -21.74 0.64 -23.44
CA LEU A 285 -23.16 0.39 -23.65
C LEU A 285 -23.90 0.47 -22.31
N SER A 286 -24.88 1.37 -22.22
CA SER A 286 -25.74 1.55 -21.05
C SER A 286 -27.12 0.86 -21.23
N THR A 287 -27.46 0.55 -22.48
CA THR A 287 -28.67 -0.17 -22.85
C THR A 287 -28.34 -1.42 -23.67
N PRO A 288 -29.17 -2.48 -23.63
CA PRO A 288 -28.99 -3.62 -24.49
C PRO A 288 -29.16 -3.23 -25.97
N LEU A 289 -28.44 -3.93 -26.84
CA LEU A 289 -28.59 -3.79 -28.28
C LEU A 289 -29.10 -5.10 -28.88
N VAL A 290 -30.10 -5.02 -29.72
CA VAL A 290 -30.67 -6.16 -30.45
C VAL A 290 -30.53 -5.94 -31.95
N ARG A 291 -30.12 -6.97 -32.69
CA ARG A 291 -29.98 -6.92 -34.14
C ARG A 291 -31.36 -6.90 -34.82
N GLY A 292 -31.62 -5.85 -35.59
CA GLY A 292 -32.81 -5.68 -36.39
C GLY A 292 -32.79 -6.48 -37.68
N GLU A 293 -33.90 -6.39 -38.46
CA GLU A 293 -34.04 -7.02 -39.77
C GLU A 293 -33.09 -6.44 -40.84
N ASP A 294 -32.67 -5.20 -40.62
CA ASP A 294 -31.68 -4.48 -41.44
C ASP A 294 -30.22 -4.96 -41.20
N GLY A 295 -30.02 -5.82 -40.20
CA GLY A 295 -28.73 -6.35 -39.82
C GLY A 295 -27.93 -5.45 -38.86
N GLU A 296 -28.45 -4.27 -38.51
CA GLU A 296 -27.82 -3.32 -37.61
C GLU A 296 -28.27 -3.57 -36.16
N LEU A 297 -27.46 -3.04 -35.18
CA LEU A 297 -27.76 -3.12 -33.75
C LEU A 297 -28.56 -1.89 -33.32
N HIS A 298 -29.71 -2.08 -32.76
CA HIS A 298 -30.59 -1.03 -32.23
C HIS A 298 -30.77 -1.14 -30.74
N GLU A 299 -30.97 -0.02 -30.06
CA GLU A 299 -31.26 0.02 -28.63
C GLU A 299 -32.59 -0.75 -28.37
N ALA A 300 -32.58 -1.56 -27.32
CA ALA A 300 -33.71 -2.36 -26.90
C ALA A 300 -33.91 -2.31 -25.39
N THR A 301 -35.09 -2.71 -24.94
CA THR A 301 -35.31 -2.93 -23.50
C THR A 301 -34.60 -4.21 -23.03
N TRP A 302 -34.41 -4.33 -21.72
CA TRP A 302 -33.84 -5.56 -21.14
C TRP A 302 -34.77 -6.76 -21.40
N ASP A 303 -36.07 -6.57 -21.36
CA ASP A 303 -37.04 -7.65 -21.62
C ASP A 303 -36.94 -8.15 -23.08
N GLU A 304 -36.91 -7.25 -24.06
CA GLU A 304 -36.73 -7.60 -25.47
C GLU A 304 -35.39 -8.33 -25.70
N ALA A 305 -34.32 -7.85 -25.12
CA ALA A 305 -33.00 -8.44 -25.27
C ALA A 305 -32.92 -9.84 -24.64
N LEU A 306 -33.50 -10.01 -23.46
CA LEU A 306 -33.52 -11.29 -22.75
C LEU A 306 -34.44 -12.30 -23.49
N ASP A 307 -35.61 -11.87 -23.97
CA ASP A 307 -36.51 -12.73 -24.75
C ASP A 307 -35.84 -13.19 -26.05
N ARG A 308 -35.16 -12.29 -26.74
CA ARG A 308 -34.39 -12.61 -27.94
C ARG A 308 -33.26 -13.60 -27.67
N ALA A 309 -32.51 -13.41 -26.58
CA ALA A 309 -31.46 -14.32 -26.16
C ALA A 309 -32.03 -15.70 -25.78
N ALA A 310 -33.09 -15.73 -24.99
CA ALA A 310 -33.74 -16.96 -24.57
C ALA A 310 -34.28 -17.76 -25.77
N ALA A 311 -34.94 -17.09 -26.73
CA ALA A 311 -35.43 -17.71 -27.95
C ALA A 311 -34.28 -18.31 -28.78
N GLY A 312 -33.20 -17.59 -28.96
CA GLY A 312 -31.98 -18.07 -29.65
C GLY A 312 -31.33 -19.26 -28.99
N LEU A 313 -31.18 -19.23 -27.67
CA LEU A 313 -30.61 -20.34 -26.89
C LEU A 313 -31.52 -21.58 -26.88
N SER A 314 -32.84 -21.39 -26.87
CA SER A 314 -33.79 -22.49 -26.95
C SER A 314 -33.62 -23.33 -28.21
N LEU A 315 -33.22 -22.72 -29.32
CA LEU A 315 -33.06 -23.43 -30.60
C LEU A 315 -31.84 -24.36 -30.66
N ILE A 316 -30.82 -24.15 -29.85
CA ILE A 316 -29.60 -25.01 -29.84
C ILE A 316 -29.83 -26.38 -29.18
N HIS A 317 -30.93 -26.54 -28.46
CA HIS A 317 -31.31 -27.79 -27.80
C HIS A 317 -32.31 -28.63 -28.62
N ILE A 318 -32.69 -28.15 -29.78
CA ILE A 318 -33.57 -28.84 -30.73
C ILE A 318 -32.71 -29.49 -31.83
#